data_819184b91bdb666969f6189497c88002
#
_entry.id   819184b91bdb666969f6189497c88002
#
_cell.length_a   1.000
_cell.length_b   1.000
_cell.length_c   1.000
_cell.angle_alpha   90.00
_cell.angle_beta   90.00
_cell.angle_gamma   90.00
#
_symmetry.space_group_name_H-M   'P 1'
#
loop_
_entity.id
_entity.type
_entity.pdbx_description
1 polymer ?
#
loop_
_entity_poly.entity_id
_entity_poly.type
_entity_poly.pdbx_seq_one_letter_code
_entity_poly.pdbx_strand_id
1 'polypeptide(L)'
;MPILEVKNICKSFGSTEVLKGISFSLEQGQVVSIIGSSGSGKTTLLRCINMLEKATKGQVLVNDEVIFDAADPATQKDREMRKKRLHFGFVFQSFNLFPQYTALKNVMLAPELAAKERPDYKQNRKEIHAQLEREARGYLEQVGLGDKVDNYPYQLSGGQQQRVAIARALMMRPQIMLFDEPTSALDPEKVNEVLQVIESLAHEGITMVIVTHEMNFAFKVSDRIVFMEKGRVVCDDTPQAMRSGHHPRVEAFLKDVSLA
;
A
#
# COMPACT_ATOMS: atom_id res chain seq x y z
N MET A 1 3.60 -20.77 -2.47
CA MET A 1 2.30 -20.38 -3.08
C MET A 1 2.17 -18.86 -2.88
N PRO A 2 1.82 -18.12 -3.92
CA PRO A 2 1.73 -16.67 -3.81
C PRO A 2 0.64 -16.25 -2.82
N ILE A 3 0.96 -15.25 -2.00
CA ILE A 3 -0.02 -14.64 -1.08
C ILE A 3 -1.00 -13.73 -1.84
N LEU A 4 -0.57 -13.12 -2.95
CA LEU A 4 -1.38 -12.29 -3.83
C LEU A 4 -1.23 -12.76 -5.27
N GLU A 5 -2.34 -12.95 -5.96
CA GLU A 5 -2.37 -13.10 -7.42
C GLU A 5 -3.30 -12.07 -8.05
N VAL A 6 -2.76 -11.35 -9.01
CA VAL A 6 -3.48 -10.39 -9.85
C VAL A 6 -3.59 -11.01 -11.24
N LYS A 7 -4.81 -11.30 -11.70
CA LYS A 7 -5.06 -12.04 -12.96
C LYS A 7 -5.84 -11.18 -13.94
N ASN A 8 -5.19 -10.78 -15.02
CA ASN A 8 -5.77 -10.10 -16.18
C ASN A 8 -6.62 -8.87 -15.81
N ILE A 9 -6.14 -8.04 -14.89
CA ILE A 9 -6.86 -6.85 -14.44
C ILE A 9 -6.90 -5.82 -15.57
N CYS A 10 -8.13 -5.47 -15.99
CA CYS A 10 -8.41 -4.35 -16.88
C CYS A 10 -9.23 -3.28 -16.13
N LYS A 11 -9.03 -2.02 -16.48
CA LYS A 11 -9.84 -0.91 -15.94
C LYS A 11 -10.03 0.15 -17.01
N SER A 12 -11.29 0.53 -17.22
CA SER A 12 -11.67 1.66 -18.07
C SER A 12 -12.43 2.71 -17.27
N PHE A 13 -12.23 3.98 -17.61
CA PHE A 13 -13.02 5.12 -17.16
C PHE A 13 -13.67 5.75 -18.40
N GLY A 14 -14.97 5.55 -18.56
CA GLY A 14 -15.67 5.89 -19.80
C GLY A 14 -15.05 5.12 -20.99
N SER A 15 -14.61 5.85 -22.01
CA SER A 15 -13.97 5.29 -23.21
C SER A 15 -12.45 5.05 -23.03
N THR A 16 -11.83 5.54 -21.95
CA THR A 16 -10.39 5.45 -21.76
C THR A 16 -10.01 4.17 -21.02
N GLU A 17 -9.30 3.25 -21.69
CA GLU A 17 -8.76 2.06 -21.07
C GLU A 17 -7.40 2.35 -20.42
N VAL A 18 -7.39 2.34 -19.09
CA VAL A 18 -6.22 2.67 -18.25
C VAL A 18 -5.37 1.43 -17.94
N LEU A 19 -6.00 0.30 -17.61
CA LEU A 19 -5.31 -0.97 -17.39
C LEU A 19 -5.74 -1.98 -18.44
N LYS A 20 -4.75 -2.69 -19.02
CA LYS A 20 -4.92 -3.52 -20.24
C LYS A 20 -4.43 -4.95 -20.01
N GLY A 21 -5.03 -5.64 -19.02
CA GLY A 21 -4.70 -7.04 -18.75
C GLY A 21 -3.43 -7.21 -17.93
N ILE A 22 -3.39 -6.58 -16.74
CA ILE A 22 -2.26 -6.69 -15.81
C ILE A 22 -2.33 -8.02 -15.07
N SER A 23 -1.22 -8.75 -15.05
CA SER A 23 -1.07 -9.97 -14.26
C SER A 23 0.29 -10.00 -13.60
N PHE A 24 0.34 -10.29 -12.30
CA PHE A 24 1.55 -10.59 -11.53
C PHE A 24 1.17 -11.30 -10.22
N SER A 25 2.16 -11.84 -9.54
CA SER A 25 1.99 -12.50 -8.23
C SER A 25 2.99 -11.95 -7.22
N LEU A 26 2.72 -12.20 -5.94
CA LEU A 26 3.55 -11.77 -4.81
C LEU A 26 3.63 -12.91 -3.80
N GLU A 27 4.82 -13.31 -3.41
CA GLU A 27 5.05 -14.30 -2.36
C GLU A 27 5.03 -13.66 -0.97
N GLN A 28 4.78 -14.46 0.06
CA GLN A 28 4.82 -13.95 1.44
C GLN A 28 6.22 -13.43 1.81
N GLY A 29 6.27 -12.27 2.45
CA GLY A 29 7.51 -11.58 2.81
C GLY A 29 8.21 -10.89 1.65
N GLN A 30 7.71 -11.01 0.41
CA GLN A 30 8.30 -10.37 -0.76
C GLN A 30 7.90 -8.90 -0.87
N VAL A 31 8.84 -8.10 -1.36
CA VAL A 31 8.64 -6.69 -1.72
C VAL A 31 8.65 -6.55 -3.24
N VAL A 32 7.56 -6.07 -3.81
CA VAL A 32 7.46 -5.74 -5.24
C VAL A 32 7.29 -4.24 -5.42
N SER A 33 8.22 -3.59 -6.13
CA SER A 33 8.03 -2.20 -6.55
C SER A 33 7.44 -2.12 -7.96
N ILE A 34 6.44 -1.25 -8.12
CA ILE A 34 5.84 -0.92 -9.43
C ILE A 34 6.35 0.46 -9.83
N ILE A 35 7.11 0.50 -10.92
CA ILE A 35 7.69 1.72 -11.49
C ILE A 35 7.13 1.99 -12.89
N GLY A 36 7.35 3.19 -13.42
CA GLY A 36 6.93 3.56 -14.77
C GLY A 36 6.52 5.03 -14.88
N SER A 37 6.30 5.50 -16.10
CA SER A 37 5.95 6.89 -16.38
C SER A 37 4.66 7.34 -15.70
N SER A 38 4.51 8.66 -15.50
CA SER A 38 3.25 9.23 -15.01
C SER A 38 2.11 8.84 -15.95
N GLY A 39 0.94 8.55 -15.38
CA GLY A 39 -0.23 8.12 -16.17
C GLY A 39 -0.16 6.68 -16.69
N SER A 40 0.84 5.87 -16.36
CA SER A 40 0.91 4.45 -16.79
C SER A 40 -0.10 3.52 -16.10
N GLY A 41 -0.85 4.02 -15.09
CA GLY A 41 -1.91 3.27 -14.42
C GLY A 41 -1.52 2.66 -13.07
N LYS A 42 -0.33 2.94 -12.50
CA LYS A 42 0.19 2.36 -11.26
C LYS A 42 -0.77 2.53 -10.06
N THR A 43 -1.16 3.76 -9.76
CA THR A 43 -2.15 4.08 -8.71
C THR A 43 -3.50 3.38 -8.96
N THR A 44 -3.95 3.37 -10.22
CA THR A 44 -5.21 2.68 -10.59
C THR A 44 -5.11 1.18 -10.33
N LEU A 45 -3.95 0.57 -10.62
CA LEU A 45 -3.71 -0.85 -10.33
C LEU A 45 -3.77 -1.13 -8.83
N LEU A 46 -3.06 -0.37 -7.99
CA LEU A 46 -3.12 -0.52 -6.54
C LEU A 46 -4.55 -0.40 -5.99
N ARG A 47 -5.31 0.58 -6.50
CA ARG A 47 -6.72 0.77 -6.12
C ARG A 47 -7.62 -0.36 -6.57
N CYS A 48 -7.35 -0.99 -7.72
CA CYS A 48 -8.06 -2.18 -8.15
C CYS A 48 -7.73 -3.39 -7.25
N ILE A 49 -6.47 -3.58 -6.87
CA ILE A 49 -6.03 -4.66 -5.97
C ILE A 49 -6.76 -4.55 -4.62
N ASN A 50 -6.82 -3.35 -4.05
CA ASN A 50 -7.52 -3.09 -2.79
C ASN A 50 -9.04 -2.84 -2.97
N MET A 51 -9.57 -3.06 -4.15
CA MET A 51 -11.01 -2.87 -4.45
C MET A 51 -11.55 -1.46 -4.11
N LEU A 52 -10.69 -0.44 -4.00
CA LEU A 52 -11.09 0.97 -3.96
C LEU A 52 -11.65 1.42 -5.32
N GLU A 53 -11.11 0.82 -6.39
CA GLU A 53 -11.65 0.89 -7.74
C GLU A 53 -12.05 -0.51 -8.19
N LYS A 54 -13.27 -0.66 -8.75
CA LYS A 54 -13.68 -1.93 -9.33
C LYS A 54 -13.02 -2.11 -10.69
N ALA A 55 -12.26 -3.19 -10.86
CA ALA A 55 -11.73 -3.56 -12.17
C ALA A 55 -12.86 -3.89 -13.14
N THR A 56 -12.66 -3.63 -14.43
CA THR A 56 -13.64 -3.93 -15.48
C THR A 56 -13.57 -5.41 -15.89
N LYS A 57 -12.38 -6.03 -15.79
CA LYS A 57 -12.13 -7.46 -16.04
C LYS A 57 -11.04 -7.95 -15.09
N GLY A 58 -10.97 -9.27 -14.91
CA GLY A 58 -9.92 -9.94 -14.15
C GLY A 58 -10.30 -10.25 -12.72
N GLN A 59 -9.35 -10.83 -12.01
CA GLN A 59 -9.51 -11.35 -10.65
C GLN A 59 -8.37 -10.91 -9.74
N VAL A 60 -8.65 -10.80 -8.45
CA VAL A 60 -7.66 -10.66 -7.38
C VAL A 60 -7.86 -11.81 -6.39
N LEU A 61 -6.80 -12.55 -6.11
CA LEU A 61 -6.80 -13.63 -5.13
C LEU A 61 -5.82 -13.32 -4.01
N VAL A 62 -6.19 -13.70 -2.79
CA VAL A 62 -5.31 -13.69 -1.61
C VAL A 62 -5.35 -15.06 -0.96
N ASN A 63 -4.19 -15.70 -0.77
CA ASN A 63 -4.08 -17.08 -0.27
C ASN A 63 -5.00 -18.07 -1.02
N ASP A 64 -4.96 -18.04 -2.36
CA ASP A 64 -5.79 -18.84 -3.27
C ASP A 64 -7.31 -18.56 -3.20
N GLU A 65 -7.75 -17.67 -2.30
CA GLU A 65 -9.15 -17.25 -2.24
C GLU A 65 -9.42 -16.10 -3.22
N VAL A 66 -10.41 -16.25 -4.10
CA VAL A 66 -10.88 -15.15 -4.98
C VAL A 66 -11.57 -14.09 -4.12
N ILE A 67 -10.91 -12.96 -3.92
CA ILE A 67 -11.45 -11.85 -3.14
C ILE A 67 -12.21 -10.85 -4.01
N PHE A 68 -11.89 -10.78 -5.30
CA PHE A 68 -12.58 -9.97 -6.30
C PHE A 68 -12.55 -10.69 -7.65
N ASP A 69 -13.70 -10.75 -8.30
CA ASP A 69 -13.87 -11.19 -9.70
C ASP A 69 -14.80 -10.21 -10.43
N ALA A 70 -14.33 -9.61 -11.51
CA ALA A 70 -15.13 -8.71 -12.32
C ALA A 70 -16.32 -9.41 -13.01
N ALA A 71 -16.25 -10.73 -13.20
CA ALA A 71 -17.33 -11.53 -13.78
C ALA A 71 -18.35 -12.02 -12.74
N ASP A 72 -18.02 -11.99 -11.43
CA ASP A 72 -18.91 -12.43 -10.36
C ASP A 72 -19.44 -11.25 -9.52
N PRO A 73 -20.72 -10.84 -9.70
CA PRO A 73 -21.33 -9.77 -8.91
C PRO A 73 -21.35 -10.04 -7.40
N ALA A 74 -21.26 -11.29 -6.95
CA ALA A 74 -21.28 -11.63 -5.53
C ALA A 74 -20.06 -11.08 -4.81
N THR A 75 -18.88 -11.11 -5.46
CA THR A 75 -17.61 -10.57 -4.94
C THR A 75 -17.60 -9.04 -4.89
N GLN A 76 -18.48 -8.38 -5.65
CA GLN A 76 -18.52 -6.93 -5.83
C GLN A 76 -19.49 -6.21 -4.89
N LYS A 77 -20.16 -6.94 -3.98
CA LYS A 77 -21.04 -6.35 -2.97
C LYS A 77 -20.23 -5.56 -1.96
N ASP A 78 -20.61 -4.33 -1.65
CA ASP A 78 -19.87 -3.42 -0.78
C ASP A 78 -19.55 -4.04 0.59
N ARG A 79 -20.47 -4.81 1.15
CA ARG A 79 -20.25 -5.50 2.43
C ARG A 79 -19.12 -6.54 2.35
N GLU A 80 -19.08 -7.32 1.28
CA GLU A 80 -18.04 -8.33 1.08
C GLU A 80 -16.69 -7.66 0.77
N MET A 81 -16.65 -6.68 -0.12
CA MET A 81 -15.44 -5.92 -0.40
C MET A 81 -14.85 -5.25 0.85
N ARG A 82 -15.69 -4.71 1.77
CA ARG A 82 -15.20 -4.13 3.03
C ARG A 82 -14.46 -5.15 3.88
N LYS A 83 -14.98 -6.38 4.00
CA LYS A 83 -14.30 -7.47 4.73
C LYS A 83 -12.99 -7.86 4.06
N LYS A 84 -13.00 -8.01 2.73
CA LYS A 84 -11.83 -8.42 1.96
C LYS A 84 -10.73 -7.35 1.92
N ARG A 85 -11.08 -6.06 2.03
CA ARG A 85 -10.10 -4.97 2.18
C ARG A 85 -9.24 -5.10 3.44
N LEU A 86 -9.68 -5.82 4.45
CA LEU A 86 -8.90 -6.05 5.67
C LEU A 86 -7.63 -6.88 5.44
N HIS A 87 -7.52 -7.60 4.31
CA HIS A 87 -6.27 -8.23 3.90
C HIS A 87 -5.16 -7.22 3.61
N PHE A 88 -5.53 -5.97 3.29
CA PHE A 88 -4.62 -4.93 2.84
C PHE A 88 -4.51 -3.77 3.82
N GLY A 89 -3.28 -3.33 4.09
CA GLY A 89 -3.01 -2.01 4.62
C GLY A 89 -2.70 -1.07 3.44
N PHE A 90 -3.41 0.05 3.32
CA PHE A 90 -3.22 0.99 2.21
C PHE A 90 -2.67 2.32 2.73
N VAL A 91 -1.52 2.73 2.19
CA VAL A 91 -0.89 4.03 2.45
C VAL A 91 -1.00 4.87 1.18
N PHE A 92 -1.71 5.97 1.28
CA PHE A 92 -2.01 6.87 0.17
C PHE A 92 -0.87 7.86 -0.08
N GLN A 93 -0.85 8.44 -1.26
CA GLN A 93 -0.01 9.57 -1.63
C GLN A 93 -0.22 10.79 -0.71
N SER A 94 -1.47 11.13 -0.40
CA SER A 94 -1.82 12.10 0.63
C SER A 94 -2.04 11.37 1.95
N PHE A 95 -1.67 12.00 3.06
CA PHE A 95 -1.67 11.37 4.39
C PHE A 95 -3.06 10.90 4.84
N ASN A 96 -4.12 11.59 4.43
CA ASN A 96 -5.53 11.28 4.72
C ASN A 96 -5.79 11.02 6.22
N LEU A 97 -5.12 11.79 7.08
CA LEU A 97 -5.38 11.76 8.51
C LEU A 97 -6.67 12.52 8.83
N PHE A 98 -7.37 12.08 9.84
CA PHE A 98 -8.52 12.79 10.38
C PHE A 98 -8.02 13.99 11.19
N PRO A 99 -8.26 15.23 10.73
CA PRO A 99 -7.65 16.41 11.32
C PRO A 99 -8.13 16.71 12.74
N GLN A 100 -9.32 16.21 13.10
CA GLN A 100 -9.92 16.36 14.43
C GLN A 100 -9.40 15.36 15.46
N TYR A 101 -8.54 14.42 15.08
CA TYR A 101 -8.01 13.37 15.93
C TYR A 101 -6.49 13.50 16.08
N THR A 102 -5.97 13.16 17.28
CA THR A 102 -4.54 13.04 17.53
C THR A 102 -3.93 11.90 16.69
N ALA A 103 -2.58 11.81 16.64
CA ALA A 103 -1.87 10.71 16.01
C ALA A 103 -2.34 9.36 16.58
N LEU A 104 -2.37 9.22 17.91
CA LEU A 104 -2.87 8.02 18.60
C LEU A 104 -4.29 7.66 18.16
N LYS A 105 -5.20 8.64 18.15
CA LYS A 105 -6.60 8.39 17.80
C LYS A 105 -6.77 8.05 16.31
N ASN A 106 -5.95 8.61 15.42
CA ASN A 106 -5.91 8.22 14.01
C ASN A 106 -5.54 6.75 13.84
N VAL A 107 -4.59 6.24 14.61
CA VAL A 107 -4.16 4.83 14.57
C VAL A 107 -5.22 3.91 15.17
N MET A 108 -5.86 4.31 16.28
CA MET A 108 -6.82 3.49 17.01
C MET A 108 -8.20 3.40 16.35
N LEU A 109 -8.58 4.34 15.48
CA LEU A 109 -9.97 4.52 15.03
C LEU A 109 -10.56 3.26 14.38
N ALA A 110 -9.85 2.67 13.42
CA ALA A 110 -10.36 1.51 12.69
C ALA A 110 -10.45 0.25 13.58
N PRO A 111 -9.42 -0.11 14.37
CA PRO A 111 -9.52 -1.21 15.34
C PRO A 111 -10.63 -1.02 16.38
N GLU A 112 -10.85 0.20 16.87
CA GLU A 112 -11.96 0.47 17.80
C GLU A 112 -13.34 0.22 17.16
N LEU A 113 -13.49 0.61 15.89
CA LEU A 113 -14.72 0.35 15.16
C LEU A 113 -14.94 -1.16 14.95
N ALA A 114 -13.90 -1.88 14.57
CA ALA A 114 -13.94 -3.34 14.42
C ALA A 114 -14.23 -4.03 15.76
N ALA A 115 -13.64 -3.56 16.86
CA ALA A 115 -13.87 -4.12 18.19
C ALA A 115 -15.34 -3.99 18.64
N LYS A 116 -16.06 -2.94 18.21
CA LYS A 116 -17.49 -2.75 18.55
C LYS A 116 -18.40 -3.85 17.99
N GLU A 117 -17.98 -4.54 16.95
CA GLU A 117 -18.70 -5.65 16.34
C GLU A 117 -18.51 -6.98 17.12
N ARG A 118 -17.58 -7.02 18.08
CA ARG A 118 -17.32 -8.22 18.89
C ARG A 118 -18.47 -8.45 19.90
N PRO A 119 -18.88 -9.71 20.10
CA PRO A 119 -19.93 -10.04 21.06
C PRO A 119 -19.61 -9.63 22.50
N ASP A 120 -18.35 -9.70 22.90
CA ASP A 120 -17.82 -9.44 24.23
C ASP A 120 -17.50 -7.95 24.49
N TYR A 121 -17.65 -7.08 23.48
CA TYR A 121 -17.21 -5.67 23.55
C TYR A 121 -17.84 -4.90 24.72
N LYS A 122 -19.15 -5.09 24.97
CA LYS A 122 -19.84 -4.34 26.02
C LYS A 122 -19.31 -4.67 27.40
N GLN A 123 -18.92 -5.92 27.65
CA GLN A 123 -18.42 -6.40 28.93
C GLN A 123 -16.95 -5.98 29.15
N ASN A 124 -16.12 -6.07 28.09
CA ASN A 124 -14.67 -5.91 28.14
C ASN A 124 -14.19 -4.57 27.56
N ARG A 125 -15.09 -3.59 27.38
CA ARG A 125 -14.78 -2.33 26.67
C ARG A 125 -13.53 -1.62 27.17
N LYS A 126 -13.37 -1.50 28.51
CA LYS A 126 -12.21 -0.80 29.08
C LYS A 126 -10.91 -1.52 28.80
N GLU A 127 -10.90 -2.84 28.91
CA GLU A 127 -9.73 -3.67 28.67
C GLU A 127 -9.34 -3.67 27.19
N ILE A 128 -10.34 -3.84 26.29
CA ILE A 128 -10.14 -3.77 24.84
C ILE A 128 -9.55 -2.41 24.45
N HIS A 129 -10.10 -1.31 24.99
CA HIS A 129 -9.59 0.03 24.69
C HIS A 129 -8.15 0.21 25.19
N ALA A 130 -7.84 -0.22 26.40
CA ALA A 130 -6.49 -0.13 26.96
C ALA A 130 -5.48 -0.99 26.17
N GLN A 131 -5.90 -2.14 25.68
CA GLN A 131 -5.08 -2.99 24.80
C GLN A 131 -4.80 -2.28 23.46
N LEU A 132 -5.85 -1.78 22.79
CA LEU A 132 -5.70 -1.07 21.51
C LEU A 132 -4.82 0.18 21.65
N GLU A 133 -4.92 0.90 22.78
CA GLU A 133 -4.07 2.06 23.05
C GLU A 133 -2.60 1.65 23.18
N ARG A 134 -2.28 0.59 23.94
CA ARG A 134 -0.90 0.10 24.06
C ARG A 134 -0.32 -0.33 22.71
N GLU A 135 -1.11 -1.05 21.93
CA GLU A 135 -0.70 -1.48 20.58
C GLU A 135 -0.46 -0.28 19.65
N ALA A 136 -1.37 0.69 19.65
CA ALA A 136 -1.24 1.90 18.82
C ALA A 136 -0.01 2.74 19.22
N ARG A 137 0.30 2.86 20.51
CA ARG A 137 1.53 3.50 20.99
C ARG A 137 2.77 2.76 20.50
N GLY A 138 2.76 1.42 20.53
CA GLY A 138 3.85 0.59 20.00
C GLY A 138 4.08 0.82 18.49
N TYR A 139 3.03 0.88 17.69
CA TYR A 139 3.18 1.20 16.25
C TYR A 139 3.66 2.63 16.00
N LEU A 140 3.22 3.61 16.82
CA LEU A 140 3.74 4.98 16.72
C LEU A 140 5.22 5.06 17.12
N GLU A 141 5.64 4.30 18.12
CA GLU A 141 7.05 4.19 18.50
C GLU A 141 7.88 3.51 17.39
N GLN A 142 7.39 2.42 16.80
CA GLN A 142 8.04 1.73 15.67
C GLN A 142 8.29 2.66 14.48
N VAL A 143 7.40 3.61 14.21
CA VAL A 143 7.61 4.62 13.15
C VAL A 143 8.32 5.90 13.66
N GLY A 144 8.89 5.89 14.87
CA GLY A 144 9.65 6.99 15.45
C GLY A 144 8.81 8.19 15.87
N LEU A 145 7.57 7.97 16.34
CA LEU A 145 6.64 9.01 16.78
C LEU A 145 6.08 8.78 18.20
N GLY A 146 6.81 8.08 19.04
CA GLY A 146 6.40 7.80 20.42
C GLY A 146 6.18 9.07 21.27
N ASP A 147 6.91 10.16 20.97
CA ASP A 147 6.79 11.47 21.62
C ASP A 147 5.69 12.36 20.99
N LYS A 148 5.03 11.93 19.92
CA LYS A 148 4.04 12.69 19.13
C LYS A 148 2.62 12.14 19.21
N VAL A 149 2.37 11.19 20.10
CA VAL A 149 1.09 10.46 20.20
C VAL A 149 -0.13 11.37 20.38
N ASP A 150 0.03 12.47 21.12
CA ASP A 150 -1.04 13.42 21.42
C ASP A 150 -1.10 14.61 20.45
N ASN A 151 -0.20 14.66 19.46
CA ASN A 151 -0.19 15.72 18.46
C ASN A 151 -1.32 15.52 17.44
N TYR A 152 -1.92 16.63 17.02
CA TYR A 152 -2.87 16.68 15.91
C TYR A 152 -2.13 16.79 14.56
N PRO A 153 -2.75 16.39 13.43
CA PRO A 153 -2.10 16.44 12.12
C PRO A 153 -1.48 17.80 11.78
N TYR A 154 -2.11 18.91 12.11
CA TYR A 154 -1.57 20.25 11.86
C TYR A 154 -0.32 20.61 12.67
N GLN A 155 -0.01 19.83 13.71
CA GLN A 155 1.20 19.97 14.55
C GLN A 155 2.34 19.06 14.07
N LEU A 156 2.12 18.26 13.02
CA LEU A 156 3.05 17.27 12.50
C LEU A 156 3.56 17.72 11.13
N SER A 157 4.86 17.50 10.88
CA SER A 157 5.41 17.66 9.53
C SER A 157 4.78 16.66 8.54
N GLY A 158 4.89 16.89 7.24
CA GLY A 158 4.39 15.97 6.20
C GLY A 158 4.94 14.54 6.39
N GLY A 159 6.25 14.39 6.62
CA GLY A 159 6.86 13.09 6.89
C GLY A 159 6.35 12.43 8.17
N GLN A 160 6.08 13.21 9.23
CA GLN A 160 5.45 12.69 10.45
C GLN A 160 4.01 12.25 10.19
N GLN A 161 3.22 13.03 9.46
CA GLN A 161 1.86 12.65 9.08
C GLN A 161 1.84 11.35 8.26
N GLN A 162 2.78 11.18 7.32
CA GLN A 162 2.90 9.94 6.54
C GLN A 162 3.26 8.74 7.42
N ARG A 163 4.17 8.93 8.39
CA ARG A 163 4.51 7.88 9.34
C ARG A 163 3.33 7.51 10.25
N VAL A 164 2.47 8.46 10.65
CA VAL A 164 1.19 8.14 11.32
C VAL A 164 0.26 7.34 10.40
N ALA A 165 0.19 7.67 9.10
CA ALA A 165 -0.62 6.92 8.14
C ALA A 165 -0.12 5.47 7.96
N ILE A 166 1.20 5.25 7.99
CA ILE A 166 1.82 3.91 7.99
C ILE A 166 1.43 3.15 9.26
N ALA A 167 1.62 3.75 10.45
CA ALA A 167 1.24 3.13 11.73
C ALA A 167 -0.25 2.78 11.78
N ARG A 168 -1.13 3.64 11.24
CA ARG A 168 -2.57 3.38 11.10
C ARG A 168 -2.87 2.16 10.24
N ALA A 169 -2.14 2.00 9.13
CA ALA A 169 -2.32 0.85 8.26
C ALA A 169 -1.83 -0.45 8.93
N LEU A 170 -0.67 -0.42 9.60
CA LEU A 170 -0.09 -1.55 10.32
C LEU A 170 -0.97 -2.02 11.49
N MET A 171 -1.64 -1.11 12.19
CA MET A 171 -2.49 -1.42 13.34
C MET A 171 -3.64 -2.39 12.99
N MET A 172 -4.07 -2.44 11.73
CA MET A 172 -5.07 -3.41 11.26
C MET A 172 -4.47 -4.80 11.01
N ARG A 173 -3.15 -5.00 11.19
CA ARG A 173 -2.42 -6.26 10.97
C ARG A 173 -2.73 -6.88 9.61
N PRO A 174 -2.56 -6.11 8.52
CA PRO A 174 -2.85 -6.59 7.18
C PRO A 174 -1.85 -7.68 6.77
N GLN A 175 -2.26 -8.53 5.84
CA GLN A 175 -1.36 -9.53 5.23
C GLN A 175 -0.44 -8.90 4.18
N ILE A 176 -0.89 -7.81 3.53
CA ILE A 176 -0.18 -7.14 2.45
C ILE A 176 -0.28 -5.63 2.64
N MET A 177 0.85 -4.93 2.61
CA MET A 177 0.89 -3.47 2.59
C MET A 177 0.98 -2.94 1.16
N LEU A 178 0.14 -1.98 0.83
CA LEU A 178 0.10 -1.29 -0.47
C LEU A 178 0.49 0.18 -0.25
N PHE A 179 1.56 0.63 -0.91
CA PHE A 179 2.05 2.01 -0.83
C PHE A 179 1.85 2.70 -2.19
N ASP A 180 1.03 3.74 -2.23
CA ASP A 180 0.75 4.54 -3.42
C ASP A 180 1.55 5.86 -3.36
N GLU A 181 2.75 5.87 -3.91
CA GLU A 181 3.67 7.02 -3.94
C GLU A 181 3.83 7.71 -2.57
N PRO A 182 4.29 6.99 -1.54
CA PRO A 182 4.23 7.44 -0.14
C PRO A 182 5.07 8.69 0.17
N THR A 183 5.91 9.15 -0.76
CA THR A 183 6.83 10.30 -0.58
C THR A 183 6.51 11.48 -1.47
N SER A 184 5.61 11.35 -2.45
CA SER A 184 5.39 12.38 -3.49
C SER A 184 4.78 13.69 -2.97
N ALA A 185 4.15 13.68 -1.78
CA ALA A 185 3.60 14.87 -1.13
C ALA A 185 4.55 15.47 -0.07
N LEU A 186 5.82 15.06 -0.05
CA LEU A 186 6.81 15.46 0.95
C LEU A 186 7.87 16.39 0.38
N ASP A 187 8.38 17.26 1.24
CA ASP A 187 9.61 17.98 0.98
C ASP A 187 10.79 17.01 0.86
N PRO A 188 11.77 17.25 -0.04
CA PRO A 188 12.91 16.33 -0.27
C PRO A 188 13.67 15.95 1.01
N GLU A 189 13.79 16.87 1.96
CA GLU A 189 14.46 16.63 3.24
C GLU A 189 13.75 15.58 4.11
N LYS A 190 12.44 15.37 3.91
CA LYS A 190 11.60 14.45 4.70
C LYS A 190 11.36 13.10 4.04
N VAL A 191 11.71 12.97 2.76
CA VAL A 191 11.56 11.73 1.99
C VAL A 191 12.30 10.57 2.67
N ASN A 192 13.57 10.79 3.05
CA ASN A 192 14.41 9.75 3.63
C ASN A 192 13.85 9.18 4.94
N GLU A 193 13.21 10.02 5.79
CA GLU A 193 12.62 9.57 7.06
C GLU A 193 11.50 8.52 6.83
N VAL A 194 10.70 8.72 5.78
CA VAL A 194 9.61 7.80 5.44
C VAL A 194 10.14 6.54 4.74
N LEU A 195 11.10 6.69 3.83
CA LEU A 195 11.72 5.55 3.14
C LEU A 195 12.44 4.60 4.11
N GLN A 196 13.11 5.13 5.14
CA GLN A 196 13.75 4.32 6.18
C GLN A 196 12.74 3.48 6.97
N VAL A 197 11.56 4.04 7.28
CA VAL A 197 10.48 3.26 7.92
C VAL A 197 10.01 2.13 7.01
N ILE A 198 9.76 2.40 5.73
CA ILE A 198 9.32 1.36 4.78
C ILE A 198 10.41 0.29 4.60
N GLU A 199 11.69 0.68 4.56
CA GLU A 199 12.82 -0.24 4.50
C GLU A 199 12.89 -1.14 5.76
N SER A 200 12.69 -0.59 6.95
CA SER A 200 12.63 -1.38 8.19
C SER A 200 11.52 -2.43 8.13
N LEU A 201 10.32 -2.04 7.66
CA LEU A 201 9.20 -2.97 7.49
C LEU A 201 9.52 -4.09 6.48
N ALA A 202 10.28 -3.79 5.41
CA ALA A 202 10.75 -4.79 4.46
C ALA A 202 11.69 -5.80 5.14
N HIS A 203 12.64 -5.32 5.94
CA HIS A 203 13.55 -6.18 6.71
C HIS A 203 12.84 -7.03 7.77
N GLU A 204 11.70 -6.58 8.28
CA GLU A 204 10.83 -7.35 9.17
C GLU A 204 10.02 -8.44 8.44
N GLY A 205 10.14 -8.55 7.12
CA GLY A 205 9.47 -9.55 6.30
C GLY A 205 8.01 -9.23 6.00
N ILE A 206 7.60 -7.95 6.08
CA ILE A 206 6.24 -7.53 5.72
C ILE A 206 6.09 -7.59 4.20
N THR A 207 5.06 -8.27 3.74
CA THR A 207 4.73 -8.38 2.31
C THR A 207 4.23 -7.05 1.77
N MET A 208 4.82 -6.54 0.68
CA MET A 208 4.52 -5.19 0.20
C MET A 208 4.46 -5.07 -1.31
N VAL A 209 3.53 -4.21 -1.78
CA VAL A 209 3.56 -3.65 -3.14
C VAL A 209 3.73 -2.14 -3.01
N ILE A 210 4.76 -1.59 -3.65
CA ILE A 210 5.16 -0.18 -3.53
C ILE A 210 5.13 0.47 -4.91
N VAL A 211 4.26 1.44 -5.12
CA VAL A 211 4.35 2.36 -6.26
C VAL A 211 5.24 3.53 -5.83
N THR A 212 6.33 3.78 -6.55
CA THR A 212 7.27 4.84 -6.21
C THR A 212 7.97 5.42 -7.44
N HIS A 213 8.41 6.66 -7.31
CA HIS A 213 9.32 7.34 -8.22
C HIS A 213 10.76 7.39 -7.68
N GLU A 214 10.98 6.90 -6.45
CA GLU A 214 12.29 6.83 -5.81
C GLU A 214 13.07 5.60 -6.32
N MET A 215 13.75 5.74 -7.46
CA MET A 215 14.41 4.60 -8.11
C MET A 215 15.46 3.93 -7.23
N ASN A 216 16.33 4.71 -6.58
CA ASN A 216 17.36 4.16 -5.70
C ASN A 216 16.76 3.32 -4.58
N PHE A 217 15.65 3.78 -4.01
CA PHE A 217 14.90 3.05 -2.98
C PHE A 217 14.28 1.77 -3.57
N ALA A 218 13.57 1.86 -4.69
CA ALA A 218 12.96 0.69 -5.34
C ALA A 218 13.99 -0.41 -5.62
N PHE A 219 15.15 -0.03 -6.16
CA PHE A 219 16.23 -0.98 -6.45
C PHE A 219 16.92 -1.54 -5.21
N LYS A 220 16.85 -0.84 -4.08
CA LYS A 220 17.47 -1.28 -2.81
C LYS A 220 16.58 -2.25 -2.05
N VAL A 221 15.27 -1.97 -1.99
CA VAL A 221 14.33 -2.65 -1.07
C VAL A 221 13.57 -3.80 -1.71
N SER A 222 13.47 -3.83 -3.05
CA SER A 222 12.60 -4.78 -3.73
C SER A 222 13.30 -6.09 -4.08
N ASP A 223 12.55 -7.18 -3.96
CA ASP A 223 12.93 -8.49 -4.52
C ASP A 223 12.64 -8.55 -6.03
N ARG A 224 11.55 -7.85 -6.45
CA ARG A 224 11.15 -7.75 -7.86
C ARG A 224 10.66 -6.34 -8.18
N ILE A 225 10.86 -5.96 -9.44
CA ILE A 225 10.42 -4.67 -9.98
C ILE A 225 9.53 -4.94 -11.18
N VAL A 226 8.32 -4.38 -11.15
CA VAL A 226 7.35 -4.40 -12.25
C VAL A 226 7.40 -3.05 -12.95
N PHE A 227 7.84 -3.01 -14.21
CA PHE A 227 7.81 -1.79 -15.01
C PHE A 227 6.53 -1.72 -15.84
N MET A 228 5.77 -0.65 -15.61
CA MET A 228 4.50 -0.39 -16.30
C MET A 228 4.60 0.76 -17.29
N GLU A 229 4.06 0.54 -18.49
CA GLU A 229 3.89 1.59 -19.49
C GLU A 229 2.56 1.43 -20.21
N LYS A 230 1.84 2.56 -20.44
CA LYS A 230 0.58 2.62 -21.21
C LYS A 230 -0.46 1.57 -20.78
N GLY A 231 -0.53 1.30 -19.48
CA GLY A 231 -1.50 0.37 -18.91
C GLY A 231 -1.14 -1.12 -19.02
N ARG A 232 0.11 -1.45 -19.33
CA ARG A 232 0.62 -2.83 -19.45
C ARG A 232 1.87 -3.03 -18.60
N VAL A 233 2.10 -4.26 -18.16
CA VAL A 233 3.41 -4.70 -17.66
C VAL A 233 4.30 -4.91 -18.89
N VAL A 234 5.42 -4.21 -18.93
CA VAL A 234 6.45 -4.33 -19.99
C VAL A 234 7.56 -5.25 -19.54
N CYS A 235 7.90 -5.20 -18.26
CA CYS A 235 8.94 -6.03 -17.65
C CYS A 235 8.58 -6.31 -16.20
N ASP A 236 8.89 -7.51 -15.72
CA ASP A 236 8.76 -7.96 -14.35
C ASP A 236 9.96 -8.83 -14.02
N ASP A 237 10.92 -8.30 -13.26
CA ASP A 237 12.22 -8.95 -13.06
C ASP A 237 12.86 -8.51 -11.73
N THR A 238 14.00 -9.11 -11.40
CA THR A 238 14.82 -8.70 -10.26
C THR A 238 15.46 -7.32 -10.49
N PRO A 239 15.78 -6.58 -9.42
CA PRO A 239 16.49 -5.31 -9.53
C PRO A 239 17.80 -5.41 -10.34
N GLN A 240 18.55 -6.53 -10.20
CA GLN A 240 19.79 -6.76 -10.92
C GLN A 240 19.55 -6.93 -12.43
N ALA A 241 18.55 -7.73 -12.82
CA ALA A 241 18.20 -7.94 -14.22
C ALA A 241 17.70 -6.65 -14.88
N MET A 242 16.93 -5.84 -14.16
CA MET A 242 16.47 -4.53 -14.62
C MET A 242 17.63 -3.54 -14.92
N ARG A 243 18.73 -3.62 -14.16
CA ARG A 243 19.92 -2.77 -14.37
C ARG A 243 20.86 -3.28 -15.46
N SER A 244 20.76 -4.55 -15.83
CA SER A 244 21.72 -5.20 -16.76
C SER A 244 21.57 -4.79 -18.24
N GLY A 245 20.62 -3.90 -18.56
CA GLY A 245 20.41 -3.41 -19.93
C GLY A 245 19.69 -4.40 -20.88
N HIS A 246 19.16 -5.50 -20.36
CA HIS A 246 18.41 -6.47 -21.16
C HIS A 246 17.06 -5.96 -21.69
N HIS A 247 16.57 -4.86 -21.13
CA HIS A 247 15.30 -4.26 -21.50
C HIS A 247 15.47 -2.82 -21.99
N PRO A 248 15.61 -2.58 -23.29
CA PRO A 248 15.92 -1.25 -23.84
C PRO A 248 14.93 -0.14 -23.37
N ARG A 249 13.66 -0.50 -23.20
CA ARG A 249 12.65 0.48 -22.78
C ARG A 249 12.79 0.86 -21.30
N VAL A 250 13.16 -0.11 -20.44
CA VAL A 250 13.46 0.15 -19.02
C VAL A 250 14.72 1.01 -18.91
N GLU A 251 15.77 0.70 -19.68
CA GLU A 251 17.01 1.47 -19.70
C GLU A 251 16.77 2.93 -20.11
N ALA A 252 15.96 3.17 -21.17
CA ALA A 252 15.58 4.51 -21.57
C ALA A 252 14.85 5.26 -20.44
N PHE A 253 13.88 4.61 -19.78
CA PHE A 253 13.15 5.20 -18.65
C PHE A 253 14.06 5.55 -17.47
N LEU A 254 15.00 4.66 -17.12
CA LEU A 254 15.93 4.89 -16.02
C LEU A 254 16.90 6.03 -16.32
N LYS A 255 17.36 6.19 -17.56
CA LYS A 255 18.16 7.35 -17.98
C LYS A 255 17.42 8.67 -17.86
N ASP A 256 16.16 8.69 -18.29
CA ASP A 256 15.31 9.89 -18.20
C ASP A 256 15.09 10.33 -16.74
N VAL A 257 14.89 9.37 -15.82
CA VAL A 257 14.69 9.65 -14.39
C VAL A 257 16.00 10.02 -13.67
N SER A 258 17.14 9.50 -14.12
CA SER A 258 18.45 9.84 -13.52
C SER A 258 18.97 11.21 -13.93
N LEU A 259 18.38 11.82 -14.96
CA LEU A 259 18.72 13.17 -15.47
C LEU A 259 17.76 14.25 -14.94
N ALA A 260 16.69 13.88 -14.26
CA ALA A 260 15.70 14.77 -13.66
C ALA A 260 15.98 14.92 -12.15
#